data_69623823138a6e744cef4c15839ce460
#
_entry.id   69623823138a6e744cef4c15839ce460
#
_cell.length_a   1.000
_cell.length_b   1.000
_cell.length_c   1.000
_cell.angle_alpha   90.00
_cell.angle_beta   90.00
_cell.angle_gamma   90.00
#
_symmetry.space_group_name_H-M   'P 1'
#
loop_
_entity.id
_entity.type
_entity.pdbx_description
1 polymer ?
#
loop_
_entity_poly.entity_id
_entity_poly.type
_entity_poly.pdbx_seq_one_letter_code
_entity_poly.pdbx_strand_id
1 'polypeptide(L)'
;SVVAYPTLAGADSFARAIAADLIAKNAQEIVMDVPMSVERAPAQAAYDKGAAEIAAALDAGQDVVCLCEGDPFFYGSFMYLFARLSDRYRVEVVPGVTSITACAASAGLPLAARNERLTVLPGPLPEAELRARIDGAESVVIMKVGRHLAKIRAVIADLGLTASAVYVERATLPQEVVLPLAEAPEKAPYFSMILLTKGADPWL
;
A
#
# COMPACT_ATOMS: atom_id res chain seq x y z
N SER A 1 -7.39 -21.25 16.49
CA SER A 1 -6.94 -20.47 15.32
C SER A 1 -6.08 -19.29 15.79
N VAL A 2 -5.07 -18.98 15.02
CA VAL A 2 -4.11 -17.91 15.30
C VAL A 2 -4.25 -16.83 14.24
N VAL A 3 -4.22 -15.56 14.65
CA VAL A 3 -4.24 -14.41 13.75
C VAL A 3 -2.96 -13.62 13.95
N ALA A 4 -2.22 -13.36 12.88
CA ALA A 4 -0.97 -12.59 12.90
C ALA A 4 -1.13 -11.29 12.11
N TYR A 5 -0.58 -10.19 12.58
CA TYR A 5 -0.66 -8.90 11.91
C TYR A 5 0.47 -7.96 12.32
N PRO A 6 0.89 -7.05 11.43
CA PRO A 6 1.84 -6.01 11.78
C PRO A 6 1.18 -4.86 12.53
N THR A 7 1.95 -4.22 13.40
CA THR A 7 1.66 -2.90 13.98
C THR A 7 2.81 -1.95 13.67
N LEU A 8 2.56 -0.65 13.76
CA LEU A 8 3.57 0.38 13.58
C LEU A 8 3.91 1.01 14.94
N ALA A 9 5.10 0.71 15.47
CA ALA A 9 5.63 1.34 16.70
C ALA A 9 4.64 1.33 17.88
N GLY A 10 3.98 0.19 18.13
CA GLY A 10 3.03 0.00 19.23
C GLY A 10 1.66 0.65 19.02
N ALA A 11 1.37 1.17 17.81
CA ALA A 11 0.05 1.67 17.46
C ALA A 11 -0.93 0.52 17.19
N ASP A 12 -2.23 0.82 17.15
CA ASP A 12 -3.25 -0.13 16.75
C ASP A 12 -3.03 -0.59 15.30
N SER A 13 -3.21 -1.89 15.05
CA SER A 13 -3.11 -2.44 13.70
C SER A 13 -4.34 -2.08 12.87
N PHE A 14 -4.13 -1.41 11.75
CA PHE A 14 -5.21 -1.09 10.82
C PHE A 14 -5.80 -2.35 10.19
N ALA A 15 -4.97 -3.31 9.78
CA ALA A 15 -5.41 -4.59 9.24
C ALA A 15 -6.29 -5.36 10.26
N ARG A 16 -5.89 -5.37 11.54
CA ARG A 16 -6.69 -5.97 12.61
C ARG A 16 -8.03 -5.25 12.80
N ALA A 17 -8.02 -3.93 12.76
CA ALA A 17 -9.25 -3.14 12.92
C ALA A 17 -10.28 -3.42 11.81
N ILE A 18 -9.83 -3.58 10.56
CA ILE A 18 -10.69 -3.95 9.42
C ILE A 18 -11.33 -5.33 9.64
N ALA A 19 -10.58 -6.29 10.18
CA ALA A 19 -11.04 -7.66 10.39
C ALA A 19 -11.68 -7.91 11.76
N ALA A 20 -11.83 -6.89 12.62
CA ALA A 20 -12.17 -7.03 14.03
C ALA A 20 -13.41 -7.89 14.29
N ASP A 21 -14.46 -7.70 13.50
CA ASP A 21 -15.73 -8.43 13.64
C ASP A 21 -15.64 -9.91 13.19
N LEU A 22 -14.58 -10.27 12.45
CA LEU A 22 -14.35 -11.61 11.94
C LEU A 22 -13.37 -12.42 12.81
N ILE A 23 -12.63 -11.75 13.68
CA ILE A 23 -11.66 -12.40 14.58
C ILE A 23 -12.43 -13.03 15.75
N ALA A 24 -12.26 -14.34 15.93
CA ALA A 24 -12.88 -15.04 17.05
C ALA A 24 -12.37 -14.50 18.41
N LYS A 25 -13.24 -14.32 19.39
CA LYS A 25 -12.90 -13.75 20.71
C LYS A 25 -11.80 -14.50 21.46
N ASN A 26 -11.62 -15.78 21.14
CA ASN A 26 -10.61 -16.65 21.73
C ASN A 26 -9.44 -16.94 20.77
N ALA A 27 -9.33 -16.20 19.67
CA ALA A 27 -8.18 -16.34 18.77
C ALA A 27 -6.91 -15.91 19.49
N GLN A 28 -5.83 -16.67 19.32
CA GLN A 28 -4.51 -16.24 19.72
C GLN A 28 -4.04 -15.19 18.71
N GLU A 29 -3.49 -14.09 19.20
CA GLU A 29 -2.98 -13.01 18.35
C GLU A 29 -1.46 -12.95 18.41
N ILE A 30 -0.80 -12.93 17.24
CA ILE A 30 0.64 -12.71 17.08
C ILE A 30 0.82 -11.29 16.51
N VAL A 31 1.36 -10.42 17.34
CA VAL A 31 1.56 -9.01 17.00
C VAL A 31 3.01 -8.78 16.60
N MET A 32 3.23 -8.30 15.38
CA MET A 32 4.55 -7.93 14.88
C MET A 32 4.71 -6.42 14.94
N ASP A 33 5.43 -5.94 15.95
CA ASP A 33 5.70 -4.51 16.09
C ASP A 33 6.86 -4.11 15.16
N VAL A 34 6.50 -3.53 14.01
CA VAL A 34 7.45 -3.16 12.97
C VAL A 34 7.79 -1.67 13.11
N PRO A 35 9.03 -1.32 13.48
CA PRO A 35 9.41 0.08 13.63
C PRO A 35 9.45 0.81 12.30
N MET A 36 8.96 2.05 12.29
CA MET A 36 9.08 2.99 11.17
C MET A 36 10.51 3.54 11.10
N SER A 37 11.45 2.73 10.62
CA SER A 37 12.85 3.13 10.44
C SER A 37 13.24 3.18 8.96
N VAL A 38 14.17 4.07 8.61
CA VAL A 38 14.85 4.07 7.30
C VAL A 38 15.79 2.86 7.20
N GLU A 39 16.33 2.42 8.33
CA GLU A 39 17.16 1.23 8.42
C GLU A 39 16.30 -0.04 8.31
N ARG A 40 16.79 -1.02 7.55
CA ARG A 40 16.07 -2.28 7.33
C ARG A 40 16.18 -3.27 8.48
N ALA A 41 17.29 -3.24 9.23
CA ALA A 41 17.60 -4.23 10.25
C ALA A 41 16.52 -4.34 11.35
N PRO A 42 15.98 -3.25 11.92
CA PRO A 42 14.92 -3.35 12.93
C PRO A 42 13.63 -4.00 12.41
N ALA A 43 13.23 -3.65 11.17
CA ALA A 43 12.07 -4.27 10.54
C ALA A 43 12.31 -5.76 10.24
N GLN A 44 13.51 -6.13 9.77
CA GLN A 44 13.89 -7.52 9.56
C GLN A 44 13.79 -8.33 10.86
N ALA A 45 14.32 -7.82 11.98
CA ALA A 45 14.24 -8.48 13.28
C ALA A 45 12.79 -8.71 13.74
N ALA A 46 11.88 -7.74 13.49
CA ALA A 46 10.47 -7.89 13.81
C ALA A 46 9.82 -9.01 12.98
N TYR A 47 10.13 -9.11 11.69
CA TYR A 47 9.65 -10.21 10.84
C TYR A 47 10.29 -11.56 11.17
N ASP A 48 11.57 -11.60 11.57
CA ASP A 48 12.24 -12.82 12.02
C ASP A 48 11.55 -13.38 13.28
N LYS A 49 11.28 -12.51 14.25
CA LYS A 49 10.55 -12.86 15.46
C LYS A 49 9.13 -13.33 15.15
N GLY A 50 8.37 -12.56 14.36
CA GLY A 50 7.00 -12.91 13.98
C GLY A 50 6.93 -14.24 13.22
N ALA A 51 7.86 -14.48 12.30
CA ALA A 51 7.94 -15.75 11.59
C ALA A 51 8.24 -16.94 12.52
N ALA A 52 9.10 -16.76 13.53
CA ALA A 52 9.37 -17.81 14.52
C ALA A 52 8.14 -18.13 15.38
N GLU A 53 7.36 -17.12 15.79
CA GLU A 53 6.12 -17.32 16.56
C GLU A 53 5.04 -18.00 15.70
N ILE A 54 4.91 -17.60 14.43
CA ILE A 54 4.01 -18.24 13.46
C ILE A 54 4.43 -19.71 13.25
N ALA A 55 5.71 -19.96 13.04
CA ALA A 55 6.24 -21.30 12.87
C ALA A 55 5.93 -22.21 14.07
N ALA A 56 6.09 -21.69 15.30
CA ALA A 56 5.77 -22.45 16.50
C ALA A 56 4.29 -22.84 16.58
N ALA A 57 3.38 -21.94 16.17
CA ALA A 57 1.94 -22.24 16.10
C ALA A 57 1.64 -23.30 15.03
N LEU A 58 2.26 -23.20 13.86
CA LEU A 58 2.11 -24.18 12.75
C LEU A 58 2.67 -25.54 13.15
N ASP A 59 3.83 -25.60 13.82
CA ASP A 59 4.43 -26.85 14.32
C ASP A 59 3.57 -27.51 15.41
N ALA A 60 2.75 -26.71 16.14
CA ALA A 60 1.74 -27.23 17.07
C ALA A 60 0.42 -27.65 16.37
N GLY A 61 0.38 -27.68 15.04
CA GLY A 61 -0.78 -28.11 14.26
C GLY A 61 -1.91 -27.09 14.18
N GLN A 62 -1.61 -25.80 14.41
CA GLN A 62 -2.59 -24.73 14.30
C GLN A 62 -2.53 -24.06 12.92
N ASP A 63 -3.69 -23.64 12.42
CA ASP A 63 -3.75 -22.75 11.26
C ASP A 63 -3.50 -21.30 11.69
N VAL A 64 -2.73 -20.57 10.90
CA VAL A 64 -2.41 -19.15 11.13
C VAL A 64 -2.91 -18.30 9.96
N VAL A 65 -3.68 -17.27 10.26
CA VAL A 65 -4.11 -16.25 9.29
C VAL A 65 -3.27 -15.00 9.48
N CYS A 66 -2.53 -14.60 8.44
CA CYS A 66 -1.77 -13.36 8.44
C CYS A 66 -2.60 -12.25 7.77
N LEU A 67 -2.96 -11.21 8.51
CA LEU A 67 -3.74 -10.09 8.00
C LEU A 67 -2.83 -9.08 7.27
N CYS A 68 -3.30 -8.63 6.10
CA CYS A 68 -2.63 -7.63 5.28
C CYS A 68 -3.65 -6.58 4.79
N GLU A 69 -3.20 -5.36 4.63
CA GLU A 69 -3.96 -4.29 4.01
C GLU A 69 -3.79 -4.37 2.49
N GLY A 70 -4.88 -4.26 1.74
CA GLY A 70 -4.84 -4.35 0.28
C GLY A 70 -4.44 -5.74 -0.21
N ASP A 71 -3.44 -5.83 -1.08
CA ASP A 71 -2.92 -7.10 -1.60
C ASP A 71 -1.61 -7.50 -0.91
N PRO A 72 -1.46 -8.76 -0.47
CA PRO A 72 -0.28 -9.23 0.28
C PRO A 72 1.06 -9.07 -0.44
N PHE A 73 1.06 -9.14 -1.78
CA PHE A 73 2.27 -9.09 -2.59
C PHE A 73 2.49 -7.78 -3.35
N PHE A 74 1.52 -6.85 -3.28
CA PHE A 74 1.66 -5.58 -3.94
C PHE A 74 2.05 -4.47 -2.96
N TYR A 75 3.33 -4.20 -2.80
CA TYR A 75 3.91 -3.32 -1.77
C TYR A 75 3.51 -3.68 -0.33
N GLY A 76 2.96 -4.88 -0.14
CA GLY A 76 2.59 -5.45 1.14
C GLY A 76 3.80 -6.03 1.85
N SER A 77 3.80 -5.97 3.17
CA SER A 77 4.89 -6.50 4.00
C SER A 77 4.85 -8.01 4.18
N PHE A 78 3.77 -8.68 3.78
CA PHE A 78 3.64 -10.13 3.87
C PHE A 78 4.74 -10.87 3.10
N MET A 79 5.28 -10.29 2.03
CA MET A 79 6.39 -10.88 1.29
C MET A 79 7.58 -11.27 2.18
N TYR A 80 7.80 -10.54 3.29
CA TYR A 80 8.88 -10.83 4.23
C TYR A 80 8.59 -12.07 5.09
N LEU A 81 7.33 -12.30 5.47
CA LEU A 81 6.90 -13.53 6.13
C LEU A 81 6.89 -14.69 5.17
N PHE A 82 6.37 -14.48 3.96
CA PHE A 82 6.34 -15.50 2.91
C PHE A 82 7.72 -16.08 2.66
N ALA A 83 8.72 -15.22 2.47
CA ALA A 83 10.11 -15.65 2.25
C ALA A 83 10.73 -16.47 3.40
N ARG A 84 10.17 -16.37 4.63
CA ARG A 84 10.65 -17.11 5.81
C ARG A 84 9.91 -18.41 6.08
N LEU A 85 8.68 -18.53 5.57
CA LEU A 85 7.77 -19.61 5.94
C LEU A 85 7.49 -20.57 4.79
N SER A 86 7.51 -20.12 3.54
CA SER A 86 7.04 -20.88 2.38
C SER A 86 7.87 -22.13 2.06
N ASP A 87 9.13 -22.20 2.47
CA ASP A 87 9.97 -23.37 2.27
C ASP A 87 9.62 -24.54 3.22
N ARG A 88 8.99 -24.23 4.36
CA ARG A 88 8.67 -25.20 5.40
C ARG A 88 7.18 -25.51 5.55
N TYR A 89 6.32 -24.57 5.19
CA TYR A 89 4.88 -24.66 5.41
C TYR A 89 4.13 -24.39 4.12
N ARG A 90 2.97 -25.03 3.99
CA ARG A 90 2.02 -24.69 2.92
C ARG A 90 1.44 -23.30 3.21
N VAL A 91 1.70 -22.35 2.32
CA VAL A 91 1.15 -21.01 2.39
C VAL A 91 0.16 -20.80 1.26
N GLU A 92 -1.05 -20.41 1.62
CA GLU A 92 -2.08 -19.97 0.67
C GLU A 92 -2.17 -18.44 0.72
N VAL A 93 -2.09 -17.79 -0.44
CA VAL A 93 -2.21 -16.33 -0.53
C VAL A 93 -3.54 -15.97 -1.16
N VAL A 94 -4.37 -15.28 -0.40
CA VAL A 94 -5.63 -14.73 -0.89
C VAL A 94 -5.36 -13.35 -1.49
N PRO A 95 -5.50 -13.16 -2.81
CA PRO A 95 -5.29 -11.87 -3.43
C PRO A 95 -6.31 -10.85 -2.95
N GLY A 96 -5.89 -9.61 -2.82
CA GLY A 96 -6.74 -8.53 -2.34
C GLY A 96 -6.89 -7.39 -3.35
N VAL A 97 -7.79 -6.46 -3.04
CA VAL A 97 -7.93 -5.22 -3.81
C VAL A 97 -6.80 -4.27 -3.44
N THR A 98 -5.95 -3.93 -4.40
CA THR A 98 -4.84 -3.01 -4.15
C THR A 98 -5.35 -1.59 -3.93
N SER A 99 -4.62 -0.79 -3.16
CA SER A 99 -4.93 0.63 -2.98
C SER A 99 -4.97 1.42 -4.31
N ILE A 100 -4.25 0.97 -5.33
CA ILE A 100 -4.26 1.59 -6.66
C ILE A 100 -5.65 1.50 -7.29
N THR A 101 -6.22 0.30 -7.33
CA THR A 101 -7.53 0.08 -7.92
C THR A 101 -8.66 0.63 -7.04
N ALA A 102 -8.49 0.61 -5.72
CA ALA A 102 -9.42 1.25 -4.80
C ALA A 102 -9.46 2.78 -5.01
N CYS A 103 -8.30 3.45 -5.06
CA CYS A 103 -8.22 4.89 -5.34
C CYS A 103 -8.78 5.26 -6.72
N ALA A 104 -8.54 4.43 -7.73
CA ALA A 104 -9.09 4.63 -9.07
C ALA A 104 -10.62 4.57 -9.08
N ALA A 105 -11.18 3.59 -8.37
CA ALA A 105 -12.63 3.46 -8.22
C ALA A 105 -13.23 4.65 -7.46
N SER A 106 -12.63 5.07 -6.35
CA SER A 106 -13.07 6.25 -5.59
C SER A 106 -12.98 7.54 -6.41
N ALA A 107 -11.96 7.67 -7.25
CA ALA A 107 -11.77 8.83 -8.13
C ALA A 107 -12.65 8.78 -9.39
N GLY A 108 -13.29 7.65 -9.70
CA GLY A 108 -13.99 7.46 -10.97
C GLY A 108 -13.05 7.56 -12.19
N LEU A 109 -11.76 7.21 -12.01
CA LEU A 109 -10.71 7.42 -12.99
C LEU A 109 -10.16 6.08 -13.50
N PRO A 110 -10.37 5.71 -14.79
CA PRO A 110 -9.72 4.56 -15.40
C PRO A 110 -8.20 4.72 -15.37
N LEU A 111 -7.48 3.67 -14.98
CA LEU A 111 -6.01 3.72 -14.87
C LEU A 111 -5.31 3.52 -16.21
N ALA A 112 -5.82 2.66 -17.04
CA ALA A 112 -5.26 2.37 -18.35
C ALA A 112 -6.31 1.74 -19.27
N ALA A 113 -6.26 2.04 -20.55
CA ALA A 113 -7.12 1.49 -21.57
C ALA A 113 -6.28 0.81 -22.65
N ARG A 114 -6.79 -0.28 -23.21
CA ARG A 114 -6.18 -1.01 -24.35
C ARG A 114 -4.68 -1.29 -24.19
N ASN A 115 -3.83 -0.56 -24.92
CA ASN A 115 -2.38 -0.73 -24.94
C ASN A 115 -1.62 0.28 -24.07
N GLU A 116 -2.33 1.09 -23.30
CA GLU A 116 -1.72 2.04 -22.38
C GLU A 116 -0.97 1.32 -21.25
N ARG A 117 0.16 1.90 -20.86
CA ARG A 117 1.01 1.38 -19.81
C ARG A 117 0.75 2.12 -18.51
N LEU A 118 0.46 1.38 -17.45
CA LEU A 118 0.38 1.91 -16.11
C LEU A 118 1.76 1.86 -15.45
N THR A 119 2.26 3.02 -15.04
CA THR A 119 3.51 3.14 -14.29
C THR A 119 3.23 3.43 -12.81
N VAL A 120 3.72 2.57 -11.93
CA VAL A 120 3.58 2.74 -10.48
C VAL A 120 4.88 3.25 -9.88
N LEU A 121 4.83 4.39 -9.21
CA LEU A 121 5.99 5.08 -8.66
C LEU A 121 5.87 5.26 -7.14
N PRO A 122 6.90 4.92 -6.36
CA PRO A 122 6.97 5.31 -4.95
C PRO A 122 7.39 6.77 -4.82
N GLY A 123 6.64 7.57 -4.03
CA GLY A 123 6.90 8.99 -3.80
C GLY A 123 8.30 9.34 -3.22
N PRO A 124 8.99 8.46 -2.47
CA PRO A 124 10.37 8.68 -2.03
C PRO A 124 11.42 8.80 -3.13
N LEU A 125 11.14 8.40 -4.38
CA LEU A 125 12.11 8.51 -5.48
C LEU A 125 12.69 9.94 -5.61
N PRO A 126 13.94 10.07 -6.08
CA PRO A 126 14.53 11.36 -6.41
C PRO A 126 13.69 12.13 -7.42
N GLU A 127 13.70 13.46 -7.34
CA GLU A 127 12.91 14.33 -8.22
C GLU A 127 13.19 14.09 -9.70
N ALA A 128 14.46 13.98 -10.08
CA ALA A 128 14.86 13.74 -11.46
C ALA A 128 14.30 12.40 -12.00
N GLU A 129 14.25 11.37 -11.17
CA GLU A 129 13.71 10.08 -11.55
C GLU A 129 12.17 10.13 -11.65
N LEU A 130 11.49 10.78 -10.70
CA LEU A 130 10.04 11.01 -10.79
C LEU A 130 9.70 11.73 -12.09
N ARG A 131 10.40 12.82 -12.42
CA ARG A 131 10.22 13.60 -13.64
C ARG A 131 10.34 12.74 -14.90
N ALA A 132 11.43 12.02 -15.04
CA ALA A 132 11.69 11.18 -16.20
C ALA A 132 10.64 10.08 -16.38
N ARG A 133 10.21 9.44 -15.25
CA ARG A 133 9.22 8.37 -15.27
C ARG A 133 7.80 8.89 -15.57
N ILE A 134 7.44 10.04 -15.02
CA ILE A 134 6.14 10.67 -15.29
C ILE A 134 6.07 11.16 -16.72
N ASP A 135 7.13 11.79 -17.25
CA ASP A 135 7.15 12.31 -18.60
C ASP A 135 6.98 11.20 -19.65
N GLY A 136 7.62 10.08 -19.48
CA GLY A 136 7.59 8.95 -20.42
C GLY A 136 6.39 8.00 -20.28
N ALA A 137 5.45 8.24 -19.36
CA ALA A 137 4.32 7.34 -19.10
C ALA A 137 2.99 7.87 -19.64
N GLU A 138 2.09 6.97 -20.03
CA GLU A 138 0.71 7.31 -20.40
C GLU A 138 -0.16 7.48 -19.14
N SER A 139 -0.01 6.58 -18.19
CA SER A 139 -0.70 6.63 -16.90
C SER A 139 0.27 6.38 -15.76
N VAL A 140 0.10 7.12 -14.68
CA VAL A 140 0.98 7.05 -13.50
C VAL A 140 0.15 6.98 -12.22
N VAL A 141 0.57 6.09 -11.34
CA VAL A 141 0.13 6.08 -9.95
C VAL A 141 1.32 6.34 -9.05
N ILE A 142 1.23 7.37 -8.21
CA ILE A 142 2.26 7.67 -7.22
C ILE A 142 1.74 7.31 -5.84
N MET A 143 2.35 6.30 -5.23
CA MET A 143 2.03 5.85 -3.88
C MET A 143 3.09 6.30 -2.86
N LYS A 144 2.78 6.14 -1.56
CA LYS A 144 3.65 6.61 -0.46
C LYS A 144 3.91 8.12 -0.55
N VAL A 145 2.87 8.88 -0.88
CA VAL A 145 2.92 10.33 -1.08
C VAL A 145 3.34 11.03 0.22
N GLY A 146 2.54 10.97 1.27
CA GLY A 146 2.83 11.48 2.60
C GLY A 146 3.68 12.77 2.59
N ARG A 147 4.81 12.73 3.29
CA ARG A 147 5.77 13.86 3.38
C ARG A 147 6.40 14.29 2.05
N HIS A 148 6.19 13.53 0.97
CA HIS A 148 6.76 13.82 -0.36
C HIS A 148 5.81 14.59 -1.26
N LEU A 149 4.59 14.94 -0.79
CA LEU A 149 3.56 15.61 -1.59
C LEU A 149 4.06 16.89 -2.25
N ALA A 150 4.73 17.76 -1.52
CA ALA A 150 5.22 19.04 -2.07
C ALA A 150 6.18 18.83 -3.26
N LYS A 151 7.15 17.91 -3.11
CA LYS A 151 8.07 17.53 -4.19
C LYS A 151 7.32 16.98 -5.41
N ILE A 152 6.37 16.07 -5.19
CA ILE A 152 5.61 15.43 -6.28
C ILE A 152 4.76 16.47 -7.02
N ARG A 153 4.09 17.37 -6.29
CA ARG A 153 3.30 18.47 -6.87
C ARG A 153 4.16 19.39 -7.75
N ALA A 154 5.37 19.76 -7.28
CA ALA A 154 6.28 20.57 -8.07
C ALA A 154 6.67 19.89 -9.38
N VAL A 155 7.05 18.60 -9.34
CA VAL A 155 7.39 17.82 -10.54
C VAL A 155 6.22 17.76 -11.53
N ILE A 156 5.01 17.49 -11.06
CA ILE A 156 3.82 17.40 -11.91
C ILE A 156 3.47 18.77 -12.50
N ALA A 157 3.61 19.84 -11.71
CA ALA A 157 3.36 21.21 -12.18
C ALA A 157 4.36 21.65 -13.26
N ASP A 158 5.65 21.37 -13.05
CA ASP A 158 6.70 21.68 -14.03
C ASP A 158 6.51 20.94 -15.37
N LEU A 159 5.88 19.78 -15.34
CA LEU A 159 5.51 19.00 -16.53
C LEU A 159 4.19 19.49 -17.17
N GLY A 160 3.51 20.47 -16.56
CA GLY A 160 2.22 20.98 -17.05
C GLY A 160 1.04 20.01 -16.86
N LEU A 161 1.18 19.01 -15.97
CA LEU A 161 0.24 17.90 -15.83
C LEU A 161 -0.69 18.01 -14.61
N THR A 162 -0.71 19.15 -13.91
CA THR A 162 -1.53 19.32 -12.70
C THR A 162 -3.01 19.08 -12.94
N ALA A 163 -3.54 19.51 -14.08
CA ALA A 163 -4.96 19.33 -14.44
C ALA A 163 -5.35 17.85 -14.72
N SER A 164 -4.36 17.02 -15.05
CA SER A 164 -4.55 15.59 -15.33
C SER A 164 -4.33 14.70 -14.12
N ALA A 165 -4.12 15.30 -12.94
CA ALA A 165 -3.78 14.58 -11.73
C ALA A 165 -4.86 14.72 -10.64
N VAL A 166 -5.19 13.61 -10.00
CA VAL A 166 -6.14 13.49 -8.90
C VAL A 166 -5.41 13.04 -7.64
N TYR A 167 -5.68 13.72 -6.54
CA TYR A 167 -5.25 13.33 -5.20
C TYR A 167 -6.35 12.52 -4.51
N VAL A 168 -5.98 11.38 -3.95
CA VAL A 168 -6.87 10.52 -3.19
C VAL A 168 -6.27 10.25 -1.82
N GLU A 169 -7.09 10.38 -0.78
CA GLU A 169 -6.72 10.12 0.60
C GLU A 169 -7.72 9.17 1.23
N ARG A 170 -7.25 8.17 1.95
CA ARG A 170 -8.05 7.19 2.69
C ARG A 170 -9.21 6.60 1.88
N ALA A 171 -8.91 6.21 0.64
CA ALA A 171 -9.90 5.59 -0.26
C ALA A 171 -10.70 4.49 0.44
N THR A 172 -12.01 4.47 0.22
CA THR A 172 -12.97 3.53 0.79
C THR A 172 -13.22 3.64 2.31
N LEU A 173 -12.59 4.59 2.98
CA LEU A 173 -12.83 4.85 4.40
C LEU A 173 -13.83 6.00 4.61
N PRO A 174 -14.47 6.12 5.79
CA PRO A 174 -15.39 7.22 6.07
C PRO A 174 -14.80 8.64 5.91
N GLN A 175 -13.46 8.74 6.01
CA GLN A 175 -12.71 10.00 5.86
C GLN A 175 -12.05 10.12 4.49
N GLU A 176 -12.61 9.46 3.49
CA GLU A 176 -12.11 9.54 2.11
C GLU A 176 -12.14 10.99 1.59
N VAL A 177 -11.05 11.36 0.91
CA VAL A 177 -10.94 12.64 0.21
C VAL A 177 -10.47 12.37 -1.23
N VAL A 178 -11.20 12.90 -2.20
CA VAL A 178 -10.83 12.86 -3.62
C VAL A 178 -10.89 14.29 -4.16
N LEU A 179 -9.76 14.80 -4.64
CA LEU A 179 -9.63 16.19 -5.09
C LEU A 179 -8.77 16.26 -6.37
N PRO A 180 -9.00 17.25 -7.26
CA PRO A 180 -7.99 17.65 -8.21
C PRO A 180 -6.66 17.93 -7.48
N LEU A 181 -5.52 17.56 -8.08
CA LEU A 181 -4.22 17.77 -7.42
C LEU A 181 -3.96 19.23 -7.04
N ALA A 182 -4.51 20.17 -7.81
CA ALA A 182 -4.40 21.61 -7.52
C ALA A 182 -4.99 21.98 -6.15
N GLU A 183 -6.03 21.28 -5.72
CA GLU A 183 -6.77 21.50 -4.47
C GLU A 183 -6.27 20.62 -3.31
N ALA A 184 -5.28 19.76 -3.55
CA ALA A 184 -4.73 18.88 -2.53
C ALA A 184 -4.18 19.68 -1.33
N PRO A 185 -4.29 19.18 -0.09
CA PRO A 185 -3.81 19.86 1.10
C PRO A 185 -2.29 20.05 1.06
N GLU A 186 -1.74 20.90 1.91
CA GLU A 186 -0.29 21.07 2.02
C GLU A 186 0.43 19.84 2.56
N LYS A 187 -0.25 19.06 3.40
CA LYS A 187 0.26 17.85 4.03
C LYS A 187 -0.66 16.67 3.72
N ALA A 188 -0.08 15.58 3.31
CA ALA A 188 -0.78 14.33 3.06
C ALA A 188 -0.53 13.32 4.18
N PRO A 189 -1.55 12.54 4.59
CA PRO A 189 -1.35 11.40 5.48
C PRO A 189 -0.63 10.25 4.77
N TYR A 190 -0.29 9.21 5.53
CA TYR A 190 0.34 8.02 4.98
C TYR A 190 -0.52 7.36 3.88
N PHE A 191 -1.82 7.21 4.13
CA PHE A 191 -2.77 6.65 3.16
C PHE A 191 -3.22 7.71 2.16
N SER A 192 -2.31 8.10 1.27
CA SER A 192 -2.58 9.02 0.17
C SER A 192 -1.87 8.59 -1.11
N MET A 193 -2.47 8.93 -2.23
CA MET A 193 -2.05 8.53 -3.57
C MET A 193 -2.33 9.66 -4.57
N ILE A 194 -1.54 9.73 -5.62
CA ILE A 194 -1.80 10.59 -6.78
C ILE A 194 -1.99 9.70 -7.99
N LEU A 195 -3.09 9.88 -8.69
CA LEU A 195 -3.41 9.26 -9.96
C LEU A 195 -3.25 10.31 -11.06
N LEU A 196 -2.56 9.98 -12.13
CA LEU A 196 -2.33 10.85 -13.27
C LEU A 196 -2.54 10.07 -14.56
N THR A 197 -3.43 10.54 -15.42
CA THR A 197 -3.67 9.96 -16.74
C THR A 197 -3.49 11.04 -17.80
N LYS A 198 -2.69 10.80 -18.84
CA LYS A 198 -2.45 11.74 -19.94
C LYS A 198 -3.38 11.51 -21.14
N GLY A 199 -3.96 10.35 -21.21
CA GLY A 199 -5.00 9.98 -22.13
C GLY A 199 -5.63 8.75 -21.53
N ALA A 200 -6.83 8.69 -21.23
CA ALA A 200 -7.54 7.47 -21.01
C ALA A 200 -8.59 7.47 -22.07
N ASP A 201 -8.30 6.70 -23.09
CA ASP A 201 -9.22 6.51 -24.19
C ASP A 201 -10.55 5.91 -23.72
N PRO A 202 -11.61 6.65 -23.51
CA PRO A 202 -12.91 6.14 -23.80
C PRO A 202 -13.36 6.62 -25.16
N TRP A 203 -12.79 6.02 -26.23
CA TRP A 203 -13.25 6.29 -27.58
C TRP A 203 -12.86 7.66 -28.16
N LEU A 204 -11.63 8.10 -27.90
CA LEU A 204 -11.04 9.26 -28.58
C LEU A 204 -11.54 9.42 -29.99
#